data_1b36a83c5d5677cf25534fe7f8dc9b3a
#
_entry.id   1b36a83c5d5677cf25534fe7f8dc9b3a
#
_cell.length_a   1.000
_cell.length_b   1.000
_cell.length_c   1.000
_cell.angle_alpha   90.00
_cell.angle_beta   90.00
_cell.angle_gamma   90.00
#
_symmetry.space_group_name_H-M   'P 1'
#
loop_
_entity.id
_entity.type
_entity.pdbx_description
1 polymer ?
#
loop_
_entity_poly.entity_id
_entity_poly.type
_entity_poly.pdbx_seq_one_letter_code
_entity_poly.pdbx_strand_id
1 'polypeptide(L)'
;KLITYPRTGSRYIPEDVFAEIPKLLAFIGTQPEWKDKVRAKAIPTRRSVDDGKVTDHHALLVTGEKPLFLSKEDSTIYQMIAGRMIEAFSEKCVKDVTAVMAECAGVEFTVKGSVIRQAGWRAVYGEENKDETTIPGWQEGDTLTLKASSITEGKTKPKPLHTEATLLSAMET
;
A
#
# COMPACT_ATOMS: atom_id res chain seq x y z
N LYS A 1 -7.67 -25.94 2.26
CA LYS A 1 -6.59 -24.97 1.88
C LYS A 1 -7.00 -23.59 2.39
N LEU A 2 -6.09 -22.90 3.09
CA LEU A 2 -6.38 -21.57 3.67
C LEU A 2 -6.23 -20.42 2.67
N ILE A 3 -5.47 -20.64 1.62
CA ILE A 3 -5.17 -19.65 0.57
C ILE A 3 -5.34 -20.29 -0.81
N THR A 4 -5.55 -19.48 -1.83
CA THR A 4 -5.57 -19.90 -3.23
C THR A 4 -4.17 -20.34 -3.67
N TYR A 5 -3.97 -20.64 -4.94
CA TYR A 5 -2.69 -21.15 -5.41
C TYR A 5 -1.57 -20.10 -5.24
N PRO A 6 -0.50 -20.38 -4.46
CA PRO A 6 0.49 -19.39 -4.06
C PRO A 6 1.49 -19.01 -5.15
N ARG A 7 1.69 -19.89 -6.14
CA ARG A 7 2.62 -19.64 -7.25
C ARG A 7 1.87 -18.95 -8.38
N THR A 8 1.67 -17.64 -8.25
CA THR A 8 1.04 -16.80 -9.26
C THR A 8 1.79 -15.48 -9.39
N GLY A 9 1.98 -15.00 -10.62
CA GLY A 9 2.50 -13.67 -10.92
C GLY A 9 1.38 -12.61 -11.03
N SER A 10 0.10 -13.03 -11.09
CA SER A 10 -1.00 -12.10 -11.25
C SER A 10 -1.28 -11.28 -9.98
N ARG A 11 -1.55 -9.99 -10.19
CA ARG A 11 -2.06 -9.06 -9.17
C ARG A 11 -3.55 -8.79 -9.33
N TYR A 12 -4.19 -9.49 -10.26
CA TYR A 12 -5.58 -9.27 -10.64
C TYR A 12 -6.44 -10.50 -10.35
N ILE A 13 -7.72 -10.28 -10.18
CA ILE A 13 -8.75 -11.30 -10.03
C ILE A 13 -9.80 -11.10 -11.14
N PRO A 14 -10.47 -12.18 -11.60
CA PRO A 14 -11.57 -12.07 -12.55
C PRO A 14 -12.88 -11.66 -11.84
N GLU A 15 -13.90 -11.32 -12.62
CA GLU A 15 -15.20 -10.83 -12.14
C GLU A 15 -15.94 -11.84 -11.26
N ASP A 16 -15.90 -13.10 -11.60
CA ASP A 16 -16.56 -14.17 -10.82
C ASP A 16 -15.93 -14.31 -9.43
N VAL A 17 -14.60 -14.21 -9.33
CA VAL A 17 -13.88 -14.19 -8.04
C VAL A 17 -14.19 -12.92 -7.27
N PHE A 18 -14.32 -11.77 -7.94
CA PHE A 18 -14.67 -10.51 -7.28
C PHE A 18 -16.03 -10.58 -6.60
N ALA A 19 -16.99 -11.31 -7.15
CA ALA A 19 -18.30 -11.52 -6.54
C ALA A 19 -18.23 -12.18 -5.14
N GLU A 20 -17.19 -12.96 -4.88
CA GLU A 20 -16.97 -13.63 -3.58
C GLU A 20 -16.21 -12.73 -2.57
N ILE A 21 -15.58 -11.64 -3.00
CA ILE A 21 -14.76 -10.79 -2.13
C ILE A 21 -15.53 -10.26 -0.92
N PRO A 22 -16.77 -9.76 -1.02
CA PRO A 22 -17.52 -9.30 0.15
C PRO A 22 -17.65 -10.37 1.24
N LYS A 23 -17.90 -11.62 0.84
CA LYS A 23 -18.03 -12.76 1.75
C LYS A 23 -16.69 -13.11 2.40
N LEU A 24 -15.60 -13.10 1.62
CA LEU A 24 -14.26 -13.38 2.13
C LEU A 24 -13.78 -12.28 3.09
N LEU A 25 -14.03 -11.01 2.80
CA LEU A 25 -13.72 -9.90 3.71
C LEU A 25 -14.54 -10.01 5.01
N ALA A 26 -15.83 -10.33 4.93
CA ALA A 26 -16.65 -10.57 6.11
C ALA A 26 -16.09 -11.71 6.96
N PHE A 27 -15.65 -12.80 6.35
CA PHE A 27 -14.99 -13.91 7.03
C PHE A 27 -13.69 -13.47 7.73
N ILE A 28 -12.82 -12.70 7.05
CA ILE A 28 -11.59 -12.16 7.66
C ILE A 28 -11.96 -11.28 8.87
N GLY A 29 -12.99 -10.45 8.75
CA GLY A 29 -13.48 -9.57 9.82
C GLY A 29 -14.02 -10.31 11.05
N THR A 30 -14.27 -11.63 10.98
CA THR A 30 -14.59 -12.43 12.18
C THR A 30 -13.37 -12.81 13.01
N GLN A 31 -12.16 -12.65 12.47
CA GLN A 31 -10.91 -13.00 13.14
C GLN A 31 -10.49 -11.86 14.08
N PRO A 32 -9.98 -12.17 15.29
CA PRO A 32 -9.65 -11.15 16.29
C PRO A 32 -8.70 -10.06 15.77
N GLU A 33 -7.73 -10.42 14.94
CA GLU A 33 -6.71 -9.52 14.39
C GLU A 33 -7.29 -8.48 13.43
N TRP A 34 -8.43 -8.79 12.78
CA TRP A 34 -9.01 -8.00 11.69
C TRP A 34 -10.39 -7.43 11.99
N LYS A 35 -10.97 -7.75 13.14
CA LYS A 35 -12.34 -7.39 13.51
C LYS A 35 -12.64 -5.89 13.34
N ASP A 36 -11.69 -5.03 13.71
CA ASP A 36 -11.86 -3.58 13.66
C ASP A 36 -11.30 -2.97 12.36
N LYS A 37 -10.71 -3.78 11.48
CA LYS A 37 -10.05 -3.35 10.25
C LYS A 37 -10.91 -3.55 9.01
N VAL A 38 -11.83 -4.51 9.04
CA VAL A 38 -12.78 -4.75 7.96
C VAL A 38 -14.05 -3.95 8.23
N ARG A 39 -14.30 -2.94 7.40
CA ARG A 39 -15.55 -2.19 7.47
C ARG A 39 -16.70 -3.02 6.87
N ALA A 40 -17.60 -3.49 7.70
CA ALA A 40 -18.67 -4.43 7.35
C ALA A 40 -19.62 -3.98 6.22
N LYS A 41 -19.59 -2.71 5.82
CA LYS A 41 -20.45 -2.13 4.76
C LYS A 41 -19.66 -1.44 3.64
N ALA A 42 -18.33 -1.55 3.63
CA ALA A 42 -17.55 -0.97 2.55
C ALA A 42 -17.77 -1.76 1.25
N ILE A 43 -18.08 -1.07 0.17
CA ILE A 43 -18.09 -1.68 -1.17
C ILE A 43 -16.63 -1.89 -1.57
N PRO A 44 -16.21 -3.14 -1.84
CA PRO A 44 -14.84 -3.42 -2.26
C PRO A 44 -14.48 -2.64 -3.53
N THR A 45 -13.28 -2.10 -3.57
CA THR A 45 -12.82 -1.41 -4.77
C THR A 45 -12.51 -2.42 -5.88
N ARG A 46 -12.67 -2.01 -7.13
CA ARG A 46 -12.46 -2.85 -8.32
C ARG A 46 -11.06 -2.69 -8.95
N ARG A 47 -10.11 -2.09 -8.22
CA ARG A 47 -8.77 -1.76 -8.77
C ARG A 47 -7.96 -2.98 -9.18
N SER A 48 -8.22 -4.12 -8.56
CA SER A 48 -7.56 -5.40 -8.83
C SER A 48 -8.43 -6.36 -9.66
N VAL A 49 -9.49 -5.87 -10.33
CA VAL A 49 -10.39 -6.68 -11.15
C VAL A 49 -10.09 -6.44 -12.61
N ASP A 50 -9.63 -7.46 -13.31
CA ASP A 50 -9.33 -7.40 -14.74
C ASP A 50 -9.16 -8.81 -15.30
N ASP A 51 -10.18 -9.33 -16.01
CA ASP A 51 -10.16 -10.67 -16.58
C ASP A 51 -9.03 -10.86 -17.59
N GLY A 52 -8.70 -9.82 -18.36
CA GLY A 52 -7.66 -9.87 -19.40
C GLY A 52 -6.24 -9.95 -18.85
N LYS A 53 -6.06 -9.70 -17.54
CA LYS A 53 -4.75 -9.78 -16.85
C LYS A 53 -4.62 -11.00 -15.94
N VAL A 54 -5.55 -11.91 -16.01
CA VAL A 54 -5.48 -13.21 -15.33
C VAL A 54 -5.25 -14.27 -16.41
N THR A 55 -4.08 -14.90 -16.39
CA THR A 55 -3.74 -15.96 -17.34
C THR A 55 -4.06 -17.33 -16.75
N ASP A 56 -3.13 -17.91 -15.99
CA ASP A 56 -3.29 -19.25 -15.42
C ASP A 56 -3.95 -19.25 -14.05
N HIS A 57 -3.50 -18.33 -13.19
CA HIS A 57 -3.99 -18.19 -11.82
C HIS A 57 -4.21 -16.71 -11.48
N HIS A 58 -5.30 -16.44 -10.78
CA HIS A 58 -5.59 -15.11 -10.25
C HIS A 58 -4.69 -14.76 -9.05
N ALA A 59 -4.75 -13.53 -8.59
CA ALA A 59 -4.03 -13.06 -7.40
C ALA A 59 -4.32 -13.90 -6.17
N LEU A 60 -3.34 -13.96 -5.26
CA LEU A 60 -3.40 -14.73 -4.03
C LEU A 60 -4.47 -14.17 -3.07
N LEU A 61 -5.38 -15.03 -2.62
CA LEU A 61 -6.47 -14.70 -1.72
C LEU A 61 -6.57 -15.73 -0.59
N VAL A 62 -7.21 -15.35 0.53
CA VAL A 62 -7.70 -16.33 1.52
C VAL A 62 -8.96 -17.01 0.99
N THR A 63 -9.20 -18.26 1.38
CA THR A 63 -10.32 -19.08 0.85
C THR A 63 -11.58 -19.07 1.70
N GLY A 64 -11.56 -18.42 2.86
CA GLY A 64 -12.68 -18.49 3.80
C GLY A 64 -12.66 -19.71 4.72
N GLU A 65 -11.65 -20.57 4.60
CA GLU A 65 -11.43 -21.67 5.54
C GLU A 65 -10.81 -21.14 6.84
N LYS A 66 -11.31 -21.63 7.98
CA LYS A 66 -10.83 -21.20 9.30
C LYS A 66 -9.41 -21.69 9.55
N PRO A 67 -8.46 -20.78 9.86
CA PRO A 67 -7.10 -21.19 10.22
C PRO A 67 -7.10 -21.85 11.61
N LEU A 68 -6.79 -23.14 11.64
CA LEU A 68 -6.68 -23.92 12.87
C LEU A 68 -5.28 -24.55 12.96
N PHE A 69 -4.68 -24.49 14.13
CA PHE A 69 -3.41 -25.18 14.45
C PHE A 69 -2.24 -24.81 13.52
N LEU A 70 -2.14 -23.54 13.15
CA LEU A 70 -1.02 -23.03 12.37
C LEU A 70 0.26 -22.91 13.22
N SER A 71 1.41 -23.16 12.62
CA SER A 71 2.68 -22.74 13.18
C SER A 71 2.72 -21.21 13.29
N LYS A 72 3.67 -20.66 14.04
CA LYS A 72 3.85 -19.21 14.13
C LYS A 72 4.16 -18.60 12.77
N GLU A 73 4.98 -19.27 11.98
CA GLU A 73 5.39 -18.86 10.63
C GLU A 73 4.21 -18.86 9.67
N ASP A 74 3.45 -19.98 9.64
CA ASP A 74 2.25 -20.08 8.78
C ASP A 74 1.20 -19.06 9.16
N SER A 75 1.00 -18.85 10.47
CA SER A 75 0.08 -17.82 10.96
C SER A 75 0.51 -16.42 10.49
N THR A 76 1.80 -16.11 10.58
CA THR A 76 2.35 -14.82 10.13
C THR A 76 2.08 -14.61 8.64
N ILE A 77 2.38 -15.61 7.80
CA ILE A 77 2.15 -15.54 6.36
C ILE A 77 0.65 -15.38 6.05
N TYR A 78 -0.20 -16.18 6.72
CA TYR A 78 -1.64 -16.07 6.55
C TYR A 78 -2.15 -14.66 6.88
N GLN A 79 -1.71 -14.07 8.01
CA GLN A 79 -2.09 -12.72 8.43
C GLN A 79 -1.59 -11.66 7.42
N MET A 80 -0.39 -11.82 6.86
CA MET A 80 0.11 -10.92 5.82
C MET A 80 -0.78 -10.97 4.56
N ILE A 81 -1.23 -12.14 4.14
CA ILE A 81 -2.12 -12.31 2.98
C ILE A 81 -3.49 -11.71 3.28
N ALA A 82 -4.07 -12.00 4.45
CA ALA A 82 -5.36 -11.47 4.87
C ALA A 82 -5.34 -9.93 4.95
N GLY A 83 -4.32 -9.36 5.58
CA GLY A 83 -4.15 -7.91 5.69
C GLY A 83 -3.98 -7.26 4.30
N ARG A 84 -3.17 -7.86 3.43
CA ARG A 84 -2.98 -7.36 2.07
C ARG A 84 -4.26 -7.41 1.24
N MET A 85 -5.08 -8.43 1.46
CA MET A 85 -6.40 -8.54 0.83
C MET A 85 -7.34 -7.43 1.31
N ILE A 86 -7.38 -7.13 2.62
CA ILE A 86 -8.17 -6.00 3.14
C ILE A 86 -7.70 -4.69 2.51
N GLU A 87 -6.39 -4.42 2.43
CA GLU A 87 -5.85 -3.22 1.80
C GLU A 87 -6.25 -3.10 0.33
N ALA A 88 -6.12 -4.19 -0.44
CA ALA A 88 -6.39 -4.21 -1.88
C ALA A 88 -7.85 -3.84 -2.21
N PHE A 89 -8.79 -4.19 -1.35
CA PHE A 89 -10.21 -3.91 -1.53
C PHE A 89 -10.73 -2.74 -0.69
N SER A 90 -9.85 -2.08 0.08
CA SER A 90 -10.19 -0.86 0.82
C SER A 90 -10.23 0.37 -0.09
N GLU A 91 -10.85 1.43 0.41
CA GLU A 91 -10.85 2.74 -0.24
C GLU A 91 -9.44 3.28 -0.44
N LYS A 92 -9.28 4.17 -1.42
CA LYS A 92 -8.00 4.84 -1.67
C LYS A 92 -7.62 5.78 -0.52
N CYS A 93 -6.32 5.91 -0.28
CA CYS A 93 -5.79 7.00 0.53
C CYS A 93 -5.86 8.30 -0.28
N VAL A 94 -6.36 9.36 0.33
CA VAL A 94 -6.41 10.72 -0.25
C VAL A 94 -5.53 11.63 0.56
N LYS A 95 -4.63 12.35 -0.11
CA LYS A 95 -3.70 13.29 0.50
C LYS A 95 -3.82 14.66 -0.17
N ASP A 96 -3.74 15.72 0.64
CA ASP A 96 -3.42 17.04 0.13
C ASP A 96 -1.90 17.16 0.03
N VAL A 97 -1.41 17.53 -1.12
CA VAL A 97 0.01 17.74 -1.35
C VAL A 97 0.26 19.22 -1.60
N THR A 98 1.11 19.82 -0.77
CA THR A 98 1.56 21.20 -0.93
C THR A 98 3.01 21.18 -1.43
N ALA A 99 3.24 21.87 -2.54
CA ALA A 99 4.59 22.12 -3.04
C ALA A 99 4.87 23.63 -2.95
N VAL A 100 5.97 23.99 -2.32
CA VAL A 100 6.41 25.37 -2.20
C VAL A 100 7.75 25.51 -2.91
N MET A 101 7.87 26.53 -3.74
CA MET A 101 9.11 26.93 -4.39
C MET A 101 9.57 28.23 -3.78
N ALA A 102 10.81 28.31 -3.34
CA ALA A 102 11.44 29.51 -2.80
C ALA A 102 12.72 29.80 -3.58
N GLU A 103 13.08 31.06 -3.68
CA GLU A 103 14.32 31.49 -4.30
C GLU A 103 15.22 32.16 -3.26
N CYS A 104 16.49 31.85 -3.30
CA CYS A 104 17.52 32.55 -2.50
C CYS A 104 18.78 32.75 -3.34
N ALA A 105 19.16 34.00 -3.53
CA ALA A 105 20.33 34.37 -4.31
C ALA A 105 20.38 33.76 -5.73
N GLY A 106 19.24 33.68 -6.41
CA GLY A 106 19.11 33.12 -7.76
C GLY A 106 19.09 31.58 -7.80
N VAL A 107 19.02 30.92 -6.65
CA VAL A 107 18.91 29.45 -6.54
C VAL A 107 17.51 29.08 -6.08
N GLU A 108 16.89 28.18 -6.80
CA GLU A 108 15.55 27.64 -6.45
C GLU A 108 15.65 26.51 -5.43
N PHE A 109 14.77 26.57 -4.44
CA PHE A 109 14.58 25.54 -3.42
C PHE A 109 13.15 25.06 -3.46
N THR A 110 12.94 23.76 -3.45
CA THR A 110 11.61 23.16 -3.43
C THR A 110 11.41 22.38 -2.15
N VAL A 111 10.28 22.59 -1.47
CA VAL A 111 9.83 21.77 -0.37
C VAL A 111 8.44 21.22 -0.68
N LYS A 112 8.21 19.96 -0.32
CA LYS A 112 6.91 19.29 -0.48
C LYS A 112 6.44 18.79 0.86
N GLY A 113 5.16 19.02 1.16
CA GLY A 113 4.47 18.43 2.28
C GLY A 113 3.25 17.65 1.84
N SER A 114 2.76 16.79 2.70
CA SER A 114 1.51 16.08 2.47
C SER A 114 0.77 15.83 3.79
N VAL A 115 -0.55 16.01 3.75
CA VAL A 115 -1.45 15.72 4.88
C VAL A 115 -2.49 14.73 4.39
N ILE A 116 -2.74 13.67 5.16
CA ILE A 116 -3.71 12.65 4.81
C ILE A 116 -5.11 13.16 5.17
N ARG A 117 -6.00 13.22 4.17
CA ARG A 117 -7.41 13.58 4.35
C ARG A 117 -8.30 12.36 4.58
N GLN A 118 -7.94 11.26 3.93
CA GLN A 118 -8.61 9.99 4.08
C GLN A 118 -7.55 8.90 4.10
N ALA A 119 -7.46 8.17 5.20
CA ALA A 119 -6.45 7.11 5.36
C ALA A 119 -6.67 5.96 4.37
N GLY A 120 -7.92 5.57 4.10
CA GLY A 120 -8.24 4.47 3.20
C GLY A 120 -7.52 3.18 3.62
N TRP A 121 -6.87 2.52 2.68
CA TRP A 121 -6.13 1.27 2.90
C TRP A 121 -5.02 1.36 3.96
N ARG A 122 -4.47 2.56 4.22
CA ARG A 122 -3.41 2.75 5.23
C ARG A 122 -3.88 2.48 6.65
N ALA A 123 -5.18 2.61 6.92
CA ALA A 123 -5.77 2.33 8.22
C ALA A 123 -5.68 0.85 8.63
N VAL A 124 -5.46 -0.07 7.68
CA VAL A 124 -5.40 -1.52 7.95
C VAL A 124 -4.29 -1.86 8.93
N TYR A 125 -3.13 -1.24 8.79
CA TYR A 125 -1.98 -1.45 9.68
C TYR A 125 -1.69 -0.27 10.63
N GLY A 126 -2.60 0.69 10.74
CA GLY A 126 -2.41 1.84 11.62
C GLY A 126 -1.34 2.83 11.12
N GLU A 127 -1.19 2.93 9.80
CA GLU A 127 -0.23 3.84 9.16
C GLU A 127 -0.90 5.13 8.65
N GLU A 128 -1.99 5.55 9.31
CA GLU A 128 -2.82 6.67 8.86
C GLU A 128 -2.00 7.95 8.67
N ASN A 129 -1.09 8.23 9.61
CA ASN A 129 -0.31 9.48 9.63
C ASN A 129 1.17 9.27 9.28
N LYS A 130 1.55 8.08 8.86
CA LYS A 130 2.92 7.82 8.43
C LYS A 130 3.23 8.64 7.18
N ASP A 131 4.37 9.30 7.16
CA ASP A 131 4.83 10.17 6.06
C ASP A 131 4.04 11.49 5.93
N GLU A 132 3.34 11.95 6.96
CA GLU A 132 2.80 13.31 6.95
C GLU A 132 3.92 14.34 7.17
N THR A 133 3.91 15.36 6.33
CA THR A 133 4.78 16.53 6.45
C THR A 133 3.93 17.77 6.30
N THR A 134 3.72 18.49 7.39
CA THR A 134 2.96 19.73 7.38
C THR A 134 3.85 20.87 6.89
N ILE A 135 3.39 21.59 5.89
CA ILE A 135 4.00 22.84 5.42
C ILE A 135 3.25 24.01 6.10
N PRO A 136 3.99 25.00 6.64
CA PRO A 136 3.35 26.23 7.13
C PRO A 136 2.48 26.90 6.05
N GLY A 137 1.51 27.67 6.45
CA GLY A 137 0.57 28.35 5.56
C GLY A 137 1.18 29.55 4.83
N TRP A 138 2.32 29.35 4.15
CA TRP A 138 3.01 30.37 3.36
C TRP A 138 2.17 30.75 2.14
N GLN A 139 2.28 32.03 1.76
CA GLN A 139 1.63 32.58 0.57
C GLN A 139 2.68 33.04 -0.44
N GLU A 140 2.28 33.18 -1.68
CA GLU A 140 3.12 33.72 -2.73
C GLU A 140 3.57 35.15 -2.37
N GLY A 141 4.86 35.40 -2.46
CA GLY A 141 5.47 36.68 -2.09
C GLY A 141 5.96 36.76 -0.64
N ASP A 142 5.70 35.74 0.19
CA ASP A 142 6.25 35.70 1.56
C ASP A 142 7.77 35.68 1.53
N THR A 143 8.40 36.48 2.41
CA THR A 143 9.86 36.48 2.59
C THR A 143 10.22 35.67 3.82
N LEU A 144 11.09 34.67 3.62
CA LEU A 144 11.57 33.80 4.68
C LEU A 144 13.01 34.16 5.08
N THR A 145 13.31 34.10 6.37
CA THR A 145 14.67 34.30 6.88
C THR A 145 15.37 32.97 7.07
N LEU A 146 16.53 32.79 6.40
CA LEU A 146 17.37 31.62 6.60
C LEU A 146 17.91 31.58 8.03
N LYS A 147 17.55 30.55 8.80
CA LYS A 147 18.01 30.38 10.18
C LYS A 147 19.33 29.62 10.28
N ALA A 148 19.52 28.62 9.43
CA ALA A 148 20.72 27.78 9.42
C ALA A 148 20.88 27.11 8.06
N SER A 149 22.11 26.81 7.71
CA SER A 149 22.45 25.95 6.56
C SER A 149 23.48 24.92 6.98
N SER A 150 23.46 23.76 6.37
CA SER A 150 24.47 22.72 6.57
C SER A 150 24.78 22.04 5.23
N ILE A 151 26.02 21.66 5.06
CA ILE A 151 26.47 20.89 3.90
C ILE A 151 26.77 19.50 4.38
N THR A 152 26.18 18.50 3.71
CA THR A 152 26.45 17.08 3.98
C THR A 152 27.05 16.43 2.75
N GLU A 153 28.12 15.70 2.96
CA GLU A 153 28.72 14.89 1.90
C GLU A 153 28.04 13.52 1.85
N GLY A 154 27.77 13.03 0.66
CA GLY A 154 27.22 11.72 0.43
C GLY A 154 27.83 11.06 -0.80
N LYS A 155 27.73 9.72 -0.86
CA LYS A 155 28.12 8.96 -2.04
C LYS A 155 26.89 8.27 -2.62
N THR A 156 26.72 8.37 -3.92
CA THR A 156 25.74 7.56 -4.63
C THR A 156 26.09 6.09 -4.50
N LYS A 157 25.08 5.25 -4.35
CA LYS A 157 25.25 3.79 -4.34
C LYS A 157 24.79 3.22 -5.69
N PRO A 158 25.48 2.23 -6.25
CA PRO A 158 24.98 1.51 -7.41
C PRO A 158 23.67 0.80 -7.06
N LYS A 159 22.92 0.43 -8.09
CA LYS A 159 21.76 -0.46 -7.90
C LYS A 159 22.23 -1.76 -7.22
N PRO A 160 21.43 -2.33 -6.31
CA PRO A 160 21.75 -3.63 -5.72
C PRO A 160 21.83 -4.69 -6.83
N LEU A 161 22.62 -5.73 -6.59
CA LEU A 161 22.64 -6.90 -7.48
C LEU A 161 21.26 -7.56 -7.52
N HIS A 162 20.95 -8.17 -8.64
CA HIS A 162 19.70 -8.91 -8.76
C HIS A 162 19.68 -10.08 -7.77
N THR A 163 18.52 -10.25 -7.13
CA THR A 163 18.16 -11.54 -6.51
C THR A 163 17.60 -12.46 -7.60
N GLU A 164 17.44 -13.76 -7.32
CA GLU A 164 16.79 -14.69 -8.27
C GLU A 164 15.43 -14.18 -8.72
N ALA A 165 14.61 -13.68 -7.80
CA ALA A 165 13.29 -13.14 -8.09
C ALA A 165 13.34 -11.90 -8.99
N THR A 166 14.23 -10.93 -8.70
CA THR A 166 14.35 -9.71 -9.51
C THR A 166 14.99 -9.96 -10.87
N LEU A 167 15.83 -11.00 -10.98
CA LEU A 167 16.40 -11.42 -12.26
C LEU A 167 15.33 -12.04 -13.15
N LEU A 168 14.50 -12.95 -12.61
CA LEU A 168 13.39 -13.54 -13.35
C LEU A 168 12.42 -12.45 -13.83
N SER A 169 12.03 -11.51 -12.97
CA SER A 169 11.17 -10.40 -13.37
C SER A 169 11.78 -9.52 -14.46
N ALA A 170 13.10 -9.34 -14.46
CA ALA A 170 13.79 -8.56 -15.51
C ALA A 170 13.93 -9.32 -16.83
N MET A 171 13.82 -10.64 -16.81
CA MET A 171 13.82 -11.47 -18.03
C MET A 171 12.44 -11.58 -18.68
N GLU A 172 11.36 -11.28 -17.94
CA GLU A 172 9.98 -11.33 -18.41
C GLU A 172 9.51 -9.99 -19.03
N THR A 173 10.31 -8.92 -18.90
CA THR A 173 10.04 -7.58 -19.46
C THR A 173 10.89 -7.30 -20.69
#